data_ba987bbcbd5fb6eec4f67fafa04ba1d3
#
_entry.id   ba987bbcbd5fb6eec4f67fafa04ba1d3
#
_cell.length_a   1.000
_cell.length_b   1.000
_cell.length_c   1.000
_cell.angle_alpha   90.00
_cell.angle_beta   90.00
_cell.angle_gamma   90.00
#
_symmetry.space_group_name_H-M   'P 1'
#
loop_
_entity.id
_entity.type
_entity.pdbx_description
1 polymer ?
#
loop_
_entity_poly.entity_id
_entity_poly.type
_entity_poly.pdbx_seq_one_letter_code
_entity_poly.pdbx_strand_id
1 'polypeptide(L)'
;MKKFNLLTSAILSLFLATSCCNNVAEKPQVKNVIYLIGDGMGFGAVSSLLLAEDSVTGFEQAPVIGLSETCSANNYVTDSPAGGTALATGTRTKNGYLGVDPEGKQLTSILRKAQAMGKKSGIVVNTTLTEATPAAFYAGVTSRSMSYDIAKQFSESQVDVAIGAGLSAFINR
;
A
#
# COMPACT_ATOMS: atom_id res chain seq x y z
N MET A 1 57.86 8.33 39.11
CA MET A 1 57.56 7.68 37.82
C MET A 1 56.24 6.88 37.84
N LYS A 2 55.83 6.16 38.91
CA LYS A 2 54.59 5.36 38.92
C LYS A 2 53.27 6.18 38.87
N LYS A 3 53.23 7.42 39.38
CA LYS A 3 52.05 8.28 39.36
C LYS A 3 51.73 8.93 38.01
N PHE A 4 52.77 9.12 37.19
CA PHE A 4 52.60 9.70 35.84
C PHE A 4 51.95 8.73 34.85
N ASN A 5 52.23 7.43 34.98
CA ASN A 5 51.65 6.40 34.12
C ASN A 5 50.15 6.12 34.42
N LEU A 6 49.72 6.41 35.65
CA LEU A 6 48.29 6.21 36.01
C LEU A 6 47.40 7.30 35.41
N LEU A 7 47.92 8.53 35.36
CA LEU A 7 47.16 9.68 34.78
C LEU A 7 47.02 9.56 33.26
N THR A 8 48.09 9.13 32.58
CA THR A 8 48.06 8.93 31.10
C THR A 8 47.17 7.77 30.71
N SER A 9 47.11 6.70 31.51
CA SER A 9 46.23 5.57 31.27
C SER A 9 44.76 5.93 31.46
N ALA A 10 44.42 6.78 32.45
CA ALA A 10 43.05 7.25 32.70
C ALA A 10 42.54 8.22 31.64
N ILE A 11 43.42 9.07 31.07
CA ILE A 11 43.06 9.98 29.99
C ILE A 11 42.83 9.21 28.66
N LEU A 12 43.64 8.19 28.40
CA LEU A 12 43.50 7.37 27.21
C LEU A 12 42.21 6.52 27.23
N SER A 13 41.80 6.01 28.39
CA SER A 13 40.54 5.29 28.54
C SER A 13 39.31 6.20 28.43
N LEU A 14 39.41 7.47 28.78
CA LEU A 14 38.34 8.46 28.66
C LEU A 14 38.10 8.84 27.19
N PHE A 15 39.15 8.88 26.36
CA PHE A 15 39.03 9.14 24.92
C PHE A 15 38.42 7.95 24.11
N LEU A 16 38.59 6.72 24.59
CA LEU A 16 38.02 5.53 23.97
C LEU A 16 36.50 5.37 24.26
N ALA A 17 36.01 5.96 25.37
CA ALA A 17 34.61 5.89 25.74
C ALA A 17 33.72 6.86 24.93
N THR A 18 34.27 7.87 24.27
CA THR A 18 33.50 8.86 23.50
C THR A 18 33.30 8.49 22.02
N SER A 19 33.92 7.38 21.54
CA SER A 19 33.90 6.99 20.14
C SER A 19 32.68 6.10 19.73
N CYS A 20 31.76 5.79 20.63
CA CYS A 20 30.61 4.96 20.36
C CYS A 20 29.28 5.72 20.25
N CYS A 21 29.26 7.01 20.00
CA CYS A 21 28.08 7.67 19.48
C CYS A 21 27.97 7.35 17.99
N ASN A 22 27.49 6.15 17.66
CA ASN A 22 26.94 5.89 16.34
C ASN A 22 25.77 6.86 16.17
N ASN A 23 25.99 7.97 15.48
CA ASN A 23 24.94 8.73 14.84
C ASN A 23 24.29 7.80 13.82
N VAL A 24 23.37 6.94 14.29
CA VAL A 24 22.42 6.29 13.41
C VAL A 24 21.61 7.44 12.83
N ALA A 25 21.95 7.85 11.61
CA ALA A 25 21.16 8.83 10.89
C ALA A 25 19.71 8.31 10.92
N GLU A 26 18.83 9.04 11.61
CA GLU A 26 17.41 8.69 11.63
C GLU A 26 16.96 8.59 10.18
N LYS A 27 16.49 7.40 9.79
CA LYS A 27 15.92 7.21 8.46
C LYS A 27 14.79 8.21 8.32
N PRO A 28 14.73 8.98 7.22
CA PRO A 28 13.68 9.96 7.02
C PRO A 28 12.33 9.27 7.18
N GLN A 29 11.54 9.74 8.13
CA GLN A 29 10.23 9.17 8.40
C GLN A 29 9.30 9.48 7.23
N VAL A 30 8.75 8.45 6.58
CA VAL A 30 7.78 8.60 5.52
C VAL A 30 6.50 9.22 6.09
N LYS A 31 6.19 10.44 5.65
CA LYS A 31 5.02 11.20 6.11
C LYS A 31 3.76 10.84 5.34
N ASN A 32 3.87 10.73 4.03
CA ASN A 32 2.76 10.48 3.11
C ASN A 32 3.10 9.34 2.15
N VAL A 33 2.09 8.58 1.75
CA VAL A 33 2.19 7.55 0.72
C VAL A 33 1.10 7.80 -0.31
N ILE A 34 1.48 7.88 -1.58
CA ILE A 34 0.55 7.89 -2.72
C ILE A 34 0.70 6.55 -3.41
N TYR A 35 -0.40 5.81 -3.52
CA TYR A 35 -0.43 4.50 -4.16
C TYR A 35 -1.24 4.57 -5.44
N LEU A 36 -0.57 4.50 -6.58
CA LEU A 36 -1.19 4.55 -7.91
C LEU A 36 -1.35 3.13 -8.44
N ILE A 37 -2.56 2.76 -8.83
CA ILE A 37 -2.88 1.42 -9.34
C ILE A 37 -3.47 1.56 -10.74
N GLY A 38 -2.78 0.97 -11.73
CA GLY A 38 -3.33 0.79 -13.07
C GLY A 38 -4.02 -0.57 -13.16
N ASP A 39 -5.34 -0.59 -13.09
CA ASP A 39 -6.12 -1.83 -13.18
C ASP A 39 -6.02 -2.41 -14.60
N GLY A 40 -5.63 -3.68 -14.69
CA GLY A 40 -5.37 -4.36 -15.97
C GLY A 40 -4.13 -3.87 -16.73
N MET A 41 -3.35 -2.96 -16.15
CA MET A 41 -2.16 -2.39 -16.77
C MET A 41 -0.97 -3.35 -16.63
N GLY A 42 -0.85 -4.28 -17.59
CA GLY A 42 0.29 -5.19 -17.67
C GLY A 42 1.44 -4.63 -18.52
N PHE A 43 2.47 -5.45 -18.71
CA PHE A 43 3.66 -5.09 -19.52
C PHE A 43 3.33 -4.56 -20.91
N GLY A 44 2.31 -5.13 -21.59
CA GLY A 44 1.90 -4.70 -22.91
C GLY A 44 1.42 -3.24 -22.93
N ALA A 45 0.65 -2.80 -21.93
CA ALA A 45 0.18 -1.42 -21.84
C ALA A 45 1.35 -0.45 -21.60
N VAL A 46 2.24 -0.79 -20.66
CA VAL A 46 3.43 0.03 -20.37
C VAL A 46 4.37 0.09 -21.58
N SER A 47 4.65 -1.04 -22.22
CA SER A 47 5.50 -1.08 -23.41
C SER A 47 4.91 -0.29 -24.57
N SER A 48 3.59 -0.35 -24.77
CA SER A 48 2.92 0.44 -25.80
C SER A 48 3.06 1.94 -25.56
N LEU A 49 2.94 2.38 -24.31
CA LEU A 49 3.17 3.79 -23.95
C LEU A 49 4.61 4.21 -24.25
N LEU A 50 5.58 3.43 -23.79
CA LEU A 50 7.01 3.73 -23.99
C LEU A 50 7.43 3.76 -25.46
N LEU A 51 6.73 3.00 -26.33
CA LEU A 51 6.98 3.00 -27.76
C LEU A 51 6.25 4.12 -28.50
N ALA A 52 5.16 4.63 -27.95
CA ALA A 52 4.33 5.65 -28.60
C ALA A 52 4.72 7.10 -28.21
N GLU A 53 5.39 7.28 -27.10
CA GLU A 53 5.79 8.60 -26.59
C GLU A 53 7.22 8.95 -27.04
N ASP A 54 7.37 10.13 -27.62
CA ASP A 54 8.67 10.68 -28.02
C ASP A 54 9.40 11.37 -26.86
N SER A 55 8.76 11.51 -25.70
CA SER A 55 9.30 12.17 -24.51
C SER A 55 9.43 11.19 -23.34
N VAL A 56 10.27 11.54 -22.37
CA VAL A 56 10.46 10.74 -21.15
C VAL A 56 9.15 10.63 -20.38
N THR A 57 8.67 9.41 -20.20
CA THR A 57 7.42 9.11 -19.49
C THR A 57 7.60 9.12 -17.97
N GLY A 58 6.50 9.19 -17.23
CA GLY A 58 6.53 9.06 -15.77
C GLY A 58 7.09 7.72 -15.28
N PHE A 59 6.94 6.64 -16.06
CA PHE A 59 7.49 5.33 -15.72
C PHE A 59 9.02 5.31 -15.77
N GLU A 60 9.63 5.98 -16.76
CA GLU A 60 11.08 6.07 -16.89
C GLU A 60 11.74 6.93 -15.81
N GLN A 61 10.96 7.78 -15.15
CA GLN A 61 11.42 8.60 -14.03
C GLN A 61 11.40 7.84 -12.69
N ALA A 62 10.81 6.64 -12.65
CA ALA A 62 10.77 5.84 -11.42
C ALA A 62 12.19 5.37 -11.04
N PRO A 63 12.66 5.68 -9.80
CA PRO A 63 14.02 5.33 -9.38
C PRO A 63 14.21 3.84 -9.11
N VAL A 64 13.10 3.10 -8.96
CA VAL A 64 13.11 1.66 -8.63
C VAL A 64 12.01 0.95 -9.41
N ILE A 65 12.34 -0.21 -9.95
CA ILE A 65 11.40 -1.11 -10.63
C ILE A 65 11.37 -2.43 -9.87
N GLY A 66 10.18 -2.98 -9.69
CA GLY A 66 9.96 -4.29 -9.12
C GLY A 66 9.07 -5.16 -9.99
N LEU A 67 9.15 -6.46 -9.81
CA LEU A 67 8.28 -7.44 -10.45
C LEU A 67 7.45 -8.14 -9.39
N SER A 68 6.20 -8.44 -9.71
CA SER A 68 5.30 -9.20 -8.84
C SER A 68 4.60 -10.32 -9.61
N GLU A 69 4.38 -11.43 -8.94
CA GLU A 69 3.54 -12.50 -9.44
C GLU A 69 2.08 -12.20 -9.07
N THR A 70 1.20 -12.16 -10.06
CA THR A 70 -0.17 -11.65 -9.91
C THR A 70 -1.24 -12.74 -9.79
N CYS A 71 -0.90 -14.04 -9.80
CA CYS A 71 -1.90 -15.11 -9.69
C CYS A 71 -2.74 -14.97 -8.40
N SER A 72 -4.02 -15.31 -8.48
CA SER A 72 -4.90 -15.41 -7.31
C SER A 72 -4.75 -16.75 -6.59
N ALA A 73 -5.46 -16.94 -5.49
CA ALA A 73 -5.39 -18.20 -4.73
C ALA A 73 -5.99 -19.41 -5.48
N ASN A 74 -6.85 -19.18 -6.47
CA ASN A 74 -7.55 -20.24 -7.19
C ASN A 74 -7.39 -20.15 -8.72
N ASN A 75 -6.60 -19.20 -9.25
CA ASN A 75 -6.44 -19.05 -10.69
C ASN A 75 -5.08 -18.43 -11.04
N TYR A 76 -4.48 -18.87 -12.15
CA TYR A 76 -3.26 -18.25 -12.69
C TYR A 76 -3.50 -16.82 -13.17
N VAL A 77 -4.69 -16.51 -13.64
CA VAL A 77 -5.10 -15.16 -14.04
C VAL A 77 -5.94 -14.57 -12.91
N THR A 78 -5.41 -13.52 -12.27
CA THR A 78 -6.13 -12.77 -11.24
C THR A 78 -7.24 -11.92 -11.87
N ASP A 79 -8.23 -11.57 -11.06
CA ASP A 79 -9.17 -10.50 -11.35
C ASP A 79 -8.92 -9.28 -10.45
N SER A 80 -9.64 -8.17 -10.67
CA SER A 80 -9.46 -6.94 -9.90
C SER A 80 -9.72 -7.12 -8.40
N PRO A 81 -10.75 -7.87 -7.94
CA PRO A 81 -10.96 -8.11 -6.51
C PRO A 81 -9.78 -8.81 -5.83
N ALA A 82 -9.31 -9.92 -6.41
CA ALA A 82 -8.20 -10.69 -5.84
C ALA A 82 -6.88 -9.92 -5.93
N GLY A 83 -6.61 -9.27 -7.06
CA GLY A 83 -5.44 -8.43 -7.25
C GLY A 83 -5.43 -7.23 -6.31
N GLY A 84 -6.56 -6.50 -6.21
CA GLY A 84 -6.73 -5.39 -5.28
C GLY A 84 -6.56 -5.82 -3.82
N THR A 85 -7.07 -6.99 -3.44
CA THR A 85 -6.89 -7.55 -2.09
C THR A 85 -5.41 -7.84 -1.81
N ALA A 86 -4.70 -8.44 -2.76
CA ALA A 86 -3.27 -8.70 -2.60
C ALA A 86 -2.47 -7.39 -2.43
N LEU A 87 -2.78 -6.35 -3.22
CA LEU A 87 -2.18 -5.03 -3.10
C LEU A 87 -2.51 -4.34 -1.76
N ALA A 88 -3.76 -4.47 -1.32
CA ALA A 88 -4.23 -3.82 -0.09
C ALA A 88 -3.74 -4.51 1.19
N THR A 89 -3.56 -5.84 1.18
CA THR A 89 -3.38 -6.63 2.41
C THR A 89 -2.11 -7.48 2.43
N GLY A 90 -1.49 -7.71 1.27
CA GLY A 90 -0.39 -8.66 1.11
C GLY A 90 -0.86 -10.14 1.07
N THR A 91 -2.17 -10.40 0.99
CA THR A 91 -2.73 -11.74 1.02
C THR A 91 -3.44 -12.06 -0.30
N ARG A 92 -3.11 -13.18 -0.93
CA ARG A 92 -3.85 -13.69 -2.09
C ARG A 92 -5.19 -14.25 -1.66
N THR A 93 -6.24 -13.94 -2.44
CA THR A 93 -7.58 -14.48 -2.25
C THR A 93 -8.11 -15.09 -3.55
N LYS A 94 -9.32 -15.65 -3.51
CA LYS A 94 -9.99 -16.20 -4.70
C LYS A 94 -10.48 -15.07 -5.62
N ASN A 95 -10.51 -15.35 -6.92
CA ASN A 95 -11.16 -14.45 -7.87
C ASN A 95 -12.61 -14.18 -7.43
N GLY A 96 -13.05 -12.93 -7.57
CA GLY A 96 -14.34 -12.44 -7.09
C GLY A 96 -14.35 -11.93 -5.65
N TYR A 97 -13.45 -12.42 -4.80
CA TYR A 97 -13.34 -12.03 -3.38
C TYR A 97 -12.52 -10.75 -3.22
N LEU A 98 -12.98 -9.83 -2.40
CA LEU A 98 -12.23 -8.61 -2.08
C LEU A 98 -12.17 -8.37 -0.56
N GLY A 99 -11.01 -7.94 -0.08
CA GLY A 99 -10.77 -7.60 1.32
C GLY A 99 -10.91 -8.75 2.30
N VAL A 100 -11.05 -9.98 1.81
CA VAL A 100 -11.17 -11.22 2.61
C VAL A 100 -10.15 -12.25 2.14
N ASP A 101 -9.78 -13.19 3.01
CA ASP A 101 -8.94 -14.35 2.67
C ASP A 101 -9.72 -15.40 1.85
N PRO A 102 -9.08 -16.50 1.40
CA PRO A 102 -9.76 -17.55 0.65
C PRO A 102 -10.91 -18.24 1.40
N GLU A 103 -10.95 -18.15 2.72
CA GLU A 103 -11.98 -18.70 3.61
C GLU A 103 -13.11 -17.69 3.87
N GLY A 104 -13.01 -16.44 3.35
CA GLY A 104 -13.99 -15.39 3.52
C GLY A 104 -13.82 -14.56 4.79
N LYS A 105 -12.73 -14.73 5.53
CA LYS A 105 -12.43 -13.94 6.72
C LYS A 105 -11.86 -12.57 6.33
N GLN A 106 -12.36 -11.50 6.96
CA GLN A 106 -11.93 -10.14 6.68
C GLN A 106 -10.44 -9.91 7.00
N LEU A 107 -9.77 -9.23 6.07
CA LEU A 107 -8.37 -8.84 6.17
C LEU A 107 -8.23 -7.36 6.55
N THR A 108 -7.10 -7.01 7.14
CA THR A 108 -6.76 -5.62 7.45
C THR A 108 -5.89 -5.03 6.35
N SER A 109 -6.40 -4.03 5.63
CA SER A 109 -5.67 -3.35 4.56
C SER A 109 -4.61 -2.39 5.09
N ILE A 110 -3.68 -2.00 4.21
CA ILE A 110 -2.69 -0.94 4.50
C ILE A 110 -3.36 0.41 4.80
N LEU A 111 -4.52 0.72 4.18
CA LEU A 111 -5.31 1.92 4.46
C LEU A 111 -5.79 1.89 5.93
N ARG A 112 -6.40 0.78 6.36
CA ARG A 112 -6.86 0.60 7.75
C ARG A 112 -5.70 0.67 8.76
N LYS A 113 -4.54 0.10 8.40
CA LYS A 113 -3.33 0.20 9.23
C LYS A 113 -2.86 1.65 9.36
N ALA A 114 -2.88 2.42 8.26
CA ALA A 114 -2.52 3.83 8.28
C ALA A 114 -3.48 4.66 9.15
N GLN A 115 -4.79 4.43 9.04
CA GLN A 115 -5.80 5.06 9.89
C GLN A 115 -5.57 4.75 11.38
N ALA A 116 -5.27 3.50 11.72
CA ALA A 116 -4.95 3.11 13.10
C ALA A 116 -3.69 3.80 13.65
N MET A 117 -2.81 4.28 12.78
CA MET A 117 -1.64 5.10 13.12
C MET A 117 -1.96 6.61 13.14
N GLY A 118 -3.22 7.02 13.05
CA GLY A 118 -3.66 8.41 13.06
C GLY A 118 -3.42 9.15 11.73
N LYS A 119 -3.13 8.45 10.64
CA LYS A 119 -2.96 9.08 9.32
C LYS A 119 -4.31 9.31 8.65
N LYS A 120 -4.38 10.38 7.86
CA LYS A 120 -5.51 10.63 6.97
C LYS A 120 -5.46 9.71 5.77
N SER A 121 -6.62 9.41 5.21
CA SER A 121 -6.78 8.48 4.09
C SER A 121 -7.66 9.05 2.99
N GLY A 122 -7.34 8.71 1.75
CA GLY A 122 -8.11 9.13 0.58
C GLY A 122 -8.18 8.06 -0.48
N ILE A 123 -9.28 8.05 -1.24
CA ILE A 123 -9.51 7.17 -2.38
C ILE A 123 -9.98 8.04 -3.55
N VAL A 124 -9.27 7.98 -4.66
CA VAL A 124 -9.62 8.68 -5.91
C VAL A 124 -9.61 7.66 -7.04
N VAL A 125 -10.73 7.56 -7.74
CA VAL A 125 -10.91 6.59 -8.83
C VAL A 125 -11.64 7.23 -10.01
N ASN A 126 -11.37 6.73 -11.20
CA ASN A 126 -12.08 7.10 -12.44
C ASN A 126 -13.30 6.21 -12.73
N THR A 127 -13.65 5.33 -11.80
CA THR A 127 -14.80 4.43 -11.85
C THR A 127 -15.74 4.67 -10.66
N THR A 128 -16.55 3.69 -10.28
CA THR A 128 -17.35 3.78 -9.05
C THR A 128 -16.48 3.55 -7.80
N LEU A 129 -16.83 4.22 -6.70
CA LEU A 129 -16.16 3.97 -5.41
C LEU A 129 -16.35 2.52 -4.95
N THR A 130 -17.44 1.87 -5.34
CA THR A 130 -17.73 0.46 -5.01
C THR A 130 -17.06 -0.55 -5.95
N GLU A 131 -16.28 -0.09 -6.93
CA GLU A 131 -15.49 -0.98 -7.78
C GLU A 131 -14.47 -1.75 -6.94
N ALA A 132 -14.14 -2.96 -7.39
CA ALA A 132 -13.40 -3.93 -6.59
C ALA A 132 -12.01 -3.44 -6.15
N THR A 133 -11.28 -2.75 -7.03
CA THR A 133 -9.92 -2.29 -6.73
C THR A 133 -9.88 -1.28 -5.58
N PRO A 134 -10.64 -0.17 -5.59
CA PRO A 134 -10.71 0.71 -4.43
C PRO A 134 -11.35 0.02 -3.22
N ALA A 135 -12.38 -0.80 -3.42
CA ALA A 135 -13.12 -1.44 -2.34
C ALA A 135 -12.26 -2.38 -1.49
N ALA A 136 -11.28 -3.05 -2.09
CA ALA A 136 -10.36 -3.93 -1.37
C ALA A 136 -9.57 -3.24 -0.25
N PHE A 137 -9.47 -1.91 -0.26
CA PHE A 137 -8.79 -1.13 0.76
C PHE A 137 -9.65 -0.79 1.98
N TYR A 138 -10.99 -0.84 1.85
CA TYR A 138 -11.92 -0.44 2.91
C TYR A 138 -13.02 -1.45 3.23
N ALA A 139 -13.32 -2.37 2.33
CA ALA A 139 -14.40 -3.36 2.48
C ALA A 139 -13.87 -4.80 2.44
N GLY A 140 -14.70 -5.74 2.91
CA GLY A 140 -14.46 -7.16 2.80
C GLY A 140 -15.76 -7.89 2.47
N VAL A 141 -15.83 -8.51 1.27
CA VAL A 141 -16.97 -9.31 0.79
C VAL A 141 -16.49 -10.47 -0.07
N THR A 142 -17.30 -11.53 -0.16
CA THR A 142 -17.01 -12.73 -0.96
C THR A 142 -17.45 -12.61 -2.41
N SER A 143 -17.99 -11.46 -2.81
CA SER A 143 -18.31 -11.18 -4.21
C SER A 143 -18.24 -9.69 -4.50
N ARG A 144 -17.53 -9.31 -5.57
CA ARG A 144 -17.47 -7.92 -6.04
C ARG A 144 -18.83 -7.34 -6.45
N SER A 145 -19.82 -8.19 -6.73
CA SER A 145 -21.17 -7.75 -7.09
C SER A 145 -22.02 -7.26 -5.91
N MET A 146 -21.52 -7.42 -4.68
CA MET A 146 -22.22 -6.97 -3.46
C MET A 146 -22.06 -5.45 -3.25
N SER A 147 -22.42 -4.66 -4.26
CA SER A 147 -22.16 -3.21 -4.29
C SER A 147 -22.80 -2.44 -3.13
N TYR A 148 -23.96 -2.86 -2.65
CA TYR A 148 -24.62 -2.24 -1.49
C TYR A 148 -23.88 -2.52 -0.17
N ASP A 149 -23.40 -3.74 0.02
CA ASP A 149 -22.59 -4.08 1.21
C ASP A 149 -21.25 -3.35 1.20
N ILE A 150 -20.64 -3.22 0.02
CA ILE A 150 -19.42 -2.44 -0.20
C ILE A 150 -19.69 -0.97 0.12
N ALA A 151 -20.77 -0.38 -0.39
CA ALA A 151 -21.14 1.01 -0.11
C ALA A 151 -21.46 1.24 1.37
N LYS A 152 -22.10 0.29 2.05
CA LYS A 152 -22.33 0.33 3.49
C LYS A 152 -20.99 0.35 4.25
N GLN A 153 -20.09 -0.56 3.93
CA GLN A 153 -18.77 -0.62 4.56
C GLN A 153 -17.92 0.63 4.25
N PHE A 154 -18.14 1.27 3.08
CA PHE A 154 -17.53 2.55 2.78
C PHE A 154 -17.99 3.63 3.76
N SER A 155 -19.28 3.74 4.03
CA SER A 155 -19.83 4.74 4.96
C SER A 155 -19.29 4.59 6.39
N GLU A 156 -18.86 3.39 6.76
CA GLU A 156 -18.27 3.05 8.05
C GLU A 156 -16.73 3.13 8.04
N SER A 157 -16.12 3.38 6.86
CA SER A 157 -14.69 3.22 6.65
C SER A 157 -13.81 4.32 7.23
N GLN A 158 -14.40 5.47 7.59
CA GLN A 158 -13.66 6.67 8.04
C GLN A 158 -12.63 7.18 7.03
N VAL A 159 -12.85 6.95 5.74
CA VAL A 159 -12.04 7.54 4.67
C VAL A 159 -12.31 9.05 4.64
N ASP A 160 -11.23 9.86 4.73
CA ASP A 160 -11.35 11.33 4.86
C ASP A 160 -11.69 12.01 3.52
N VAL A 161 -11.20 11.46 2.41
CA VAL A 161 -11.46 12.00 1.07
C VAL A 161 -11.84 10.86 0.12
N ALA A 162 -12.92 11.02 -0.62
CA ALA A 162 -13.32 10.08 -1.67
C ALA A 162 -13.80 10.82 -2.90
N ILE A 163 -13.23 10.48 -4.05
CA ILE A 163 -13.61 11.01 -5.36
C ILE A 163 -13.81 9.86 -6.32
N GLY A 164 -15.01 9.72 -6.87
CA GLY A 164 -15.39 8.68 -7.81
C GLY A 164 -16.86 8.73 -8.15
N ALA A 165 -17.30 7.86 -9.06
CA ALA A 165 -18.70 7.70 -9.42
C ALA A 165 -19.45 6.71 -8.50
N GLY A 166 -20.69 6.35 -8.82
CA GLY A 166 -21.44 5.26 -8.18
C GLY A 166 -22.49 5.70 -7.17
N LEU A 167 -23.04 6.91 -7.30
CA LEU A 167 -24.05 7.46 -6.40
C LEU A 167 -25.22 6.47 -6.16
N SER A 168 -25.63 5.71 -7.18
CA SER A 168 -26.75 4.74 -7.07
C SER A 168 -26.54 3.66 -6.01
N ALA A 169 -25.29 3.30 -5.69
CA ALA A 169 -24.99 2.32 -4.65
C ALA A 169 -25.16 2.91 -3.23
N PHE A 170 -25.20 4.24 -3.09
CA PHE A 170 -25.28 4.96 -1.81
C PHE A 170 -26.70 5.50 -1.53
N ILE A 171 -27.50 5.71 -2.56
CA ILE A 171 -28.90 6.13 -2.47
C ILE A 171 -29.78 4.97 -2.90
N ASN A 172 -31.05 4.93 -2.61
CA ASN A 172 -32.00 3.85 -2.97
C ASN A 172 -31.72 2.51 -2.24
N ARG A 173 -31.47 2.58 -0.96
CA ARG A 173 -31.41 1.41 -0.08
C ARG A 173 -32.74 1.13 0.60
#